data_bc4115e72225741f88f44025d7750eb5
#
_entry.id   bc4115e72225741f88f44025d7750eb5
#
_cell.length_a   1.000
_cell.length_b   1.000
_cell.length_c   1.000
_cell.angle_alpha   90.00
_cell.angle_beta   90.00
_cell.angle_gamma   90.00
#
_symmetry.space_group_name_H-M   'P 1'
#
loop_
_entity.id
_entity.type
_entity.pdbx_description
1 polymer ?
#
loop_
_entity_poly.entity_id
_entity_poly.type
_entity_poly.pdbx_seq_one_letter_code
_entity_poly.pdbx_strand_id
1 'polypeptide(L)'
;MRPFFIGFLTVVGTTALAQEASAPPPTAEEIKRVLEYQDNGKDRGPALLDVIVCSKVDQAKGSATQFTCLEPVTGPVKKGSIVNAWVQFFCPKGGKYEDIKIQWLHGTEVRQTTDIVVEGLARTRTWRAHTPPKAGKWTVKVLQGDKELGAASFTVEN
;
A
#
# COMPACT_ATOMS: atom_id res chain seq x y z
N MET A 1 -56.64 -42.72 13.44
CA MET A 1 -55.89 -41.47 13.51
C MET A 1 -54.47 -41.76 14.00
N ARG A 2 -53.50 -41.66 13.11
CA ARG A 2 -52.06 -41.86 13.43
C ARG A 2 -51.39 -40.49 13.26
N PRO A 3 -50.64 -39.99 14.26
CA PRO A 3 -49.85 -38.78 14.09
C PRO A 3 -48.54 -39.04 13.38
N PHE A 4 -48.28 -38.25 12.32
CA PHE A 4 -46.97 -38.20 11.61
C PHE A 4 -46.04 -37.31 12.41
N PHE A 5 -44.91 -37.86 12.87
CA PHE A 5 -43.79 -37.09 13.42
C PHE A 5 -42.85 -36.72 12.26
N ILE A 6 -42.75 -35.42 11.95
CA ILE A 6 -41.75 -34.87 11.03
C ILE A 6 -40.54 -34.53 11.89
N GLY A 7 -39.47 -35.31 11.74
CA GLY A 7 -38.18 -35.03 12.35
C GLY A 7 -37.43 -33.93 11.54
N PHE A 8 -37.18 -32.80 12.16
CA PHE A 8 -36.30 -31.76 11.60
C PHE A 8 -34.83 -32.17 11.87
N LEU A 9 -34.11 -32.47 10.79
CA LEU A 9 -32.66 -32.68 10.84
C LEU A 9 -31.98 -31.32 10.73
N THR A 10 -31.46 -30.78 11.84
CA THR A 10 -30.61 -29.59 11.84
C THR A 10 -29.19 -29.98 11.48
N VAL A 11 -28.77 -29.64 10.25
CA VAL A 11 -27.37 -29.76 9.81
C VAL A 11 -26.62 -28.55 10.41
N VAL A 12 -25.84 -28.78 11.46
CA VAL A 12 -24.88 -27.81 12.00
C VAL A 12 -23.66 -27.80 11.08
N GLY A 13 -23.62 -26.83 10.18
CA GLY A 13 -22.45 -26.57 9.35
C GLY A 13 -21.33 -25.96 10.19
N THR A 14 -20.29 -26.71 10.50
CA THR A 14 -19.03 -26.21 11.06
C THR A 14 -18.27 -25.46 9.98
N THR A 15 -18.33 -24.12 9.96
CA THR A 15 -17.41 -23.27 9.21
C THR A 15 -16.04 -23.38 9.84
N ALA A 16 -15.14 -24.15 9.23
CA ALA A 16 -13.71 -24.11 9.56
C ALA A 16 -13.18 -22.73 9.14
N LEU A 17 -12.89 -21.86 10.12
CA LEU A 17 -12.10 -20.66 9.90
C LEU A 17 -10.71 -21.13 9.48
N ALA A 18 -10.35 -20.91 8.22
CA ALA A 18 -9.00 -21.07 7.73
C ALA A 18 -8.13 -20.07 8.52
N GLN A 19 -7.35 -20.59 9.45
CA GLN A 19 -6.36 -19.81 10.20
C GLN A 19 -5.26 -19.47 9.20
N GLU A 20 -5.18 -18.20 8.78
CA GLU A 20 -4.08 -17.69 7.97
C GLU A 20 -2.78 -18.06 8.71
N ALA A 21 -1.94 -18.85 8.04
CA ALA A 21 -0.65 -19.23 8.58
C ALA A 21 0.17 -17.93 8.73
N SER A 22 0.38 -17.48 9.96
CA SER A 22 1.24 -16.33 10.23
C SER A 22 2.64 -16.64 9.70
N ALA A 23 3.25 -15.67 9.00
CA ALA A 23 4.63 -15.80 8.54
C ALA A 23 5.53 -16.18 9.71
N PRO A 24 6.53 -17.06 9.50
CA PRO A 24 7.46 -17.43 10.57
C PRO A 24 8.16 -16.18 11.12
N PRO A 25 8.51 -16.15 12.40
CA PRO A 25 9.26 -15.03 12.97
C PRO A 25 10.61 -14.87 12.24
N PRO A 26 11.12 -13.62 12.11
CA PRO A 26 12.39 -13.38 11.44
C PRO A 26 13.54 -14.08 12.15
N THR A 27 14.48 -14.61 11.38
CA THR A 27 15.70 -15.24 11.90
C THR A 27 16.65 -14.20 12.50
N ALA A 28 17.59 -14.63 13.33
CA ALA A 28 18.61 -13.73 13.87
C ALA A 28 19.45 -13.07 12.78
N GLU A 29 19.70 -13.77 11.67
CA GLU A 29 20.45 -13.25 10.52
C GLU A 29 19.64 -12.16 9.77
N GLU A 30 18.35 -12.34 9.59
CA GLU A 30 17.46 -11.32 9.01
C GLU A 30 17.41 -10.08 9.87
N ILE A 31 17.28 -10.25 11.20
CA ILE A 31 17.29 -9.13 12.15
C ILE A 31 18.63 -8.38 12.06
N LYS A 32 19.77 -9.09 12.04
CA LYS A 32 21.08 -8.49 11.90
C LYS A 32 21.20 -7.66 10.62
N ARG A 33 20.75 -8.18 9.48
CA ARG A 33 20.78 -7.45 8.19
C ARG A 33 19.92 -6.18 8.23
N VAL A 34 18.75 -6.24 8.89
CA VAL A 34 17.88 -5.07 9.05
C VAL A 34 18.57 -4.00 9.92
N LEU A 35 19.22 -4.39 11.01
CA LEU A 35 19.95 -3.46 11.87
C LEU A 35 21.15 -2.85 11.16
N GLU A 36 21.94 -3.64 10.43
CA GLU A 36 23.05 -3.15 9.62
C GLU A 36 22.59 -2.17 8.53
N TYR A 37 21.45 -2.47 7.87
CA TYR A 37 20.86 -1.56 6.91
C TYR A 37 20.36 -0.26 7.58
N GLN A 38 19.75 -0.35 8.77
CA GLN A 38 19.28 0.81 9.52
C GLN A 38 20.43 1.75 9.92
N ASP A 39 21.56 1.18 10.34
CA ASP A 39 22.67 1.96 10.87
C ASP A 39 23.61 2.50 9.78
N ASN A 40 23.79 1.74 8.69
CA ASN A 40 24.81 2.02 7.67
C ASN A 40 24.24 2.13 6.24
N GLY A 41 22.94 2.06 6.08
CA GLY A 41 22.30 2.00 4.77
C GLY A 41 21.98 3.35 4.12
N LYS A 42 22.35 4.49 4.73
CA LYS A 42 22.00 5.83 4.22
C LYS A 42 22.43 6.09 2.77
N ASP A 43 23.56 5.52 2.34
CA ASP A 43 24.10 5.66 0.99
C ASP A 43 23.51 4.61 0.01
N ARG A 44 22.73 3.66 0.51
CA ARG A 44 22.03 2.63 -0.31
C ARG A 44 20.65 3.05 -0.76
N GLY A 45 20.14 4.13 -0.21
CA GLY A 45 18.78 4.63 -0.44
C GLY A 45 17.73 4.04 0.50
N PRO A 46 16.50 4.55 0.44
CA PRO A 46 15.39 4.03 1.22
C PRO A 46 14.87 2.73 0.59
N ALA A 47 14.36 1.81 1.40
CA ALA A 47 13.65 0.64 0.89
C ALA A 47 12.16 0.94 0.80
N LEU A 48 11.56 0.82 -0.39
CA LEU A 48 10.12 0.89 -0.55
C LEU A 48 9.51 -0.36 0.10
N LEU A 49 8.63 -0.16 1.09
CA LEU A 49 7.91 -1.24 1.77
C LEU A 49 6.58 -1.51 1.10
N ASP A 50 5.90 -0.44 0.65
CA ASP A 50 4.59 -0.59 0.05
C ASP A 50 4.23 0.60 -0.83
N VAL A 51 3.41 0.35 -1.86
CA VAL A 51 2.75 1.34 -2.70
C VAL A 51 1.31 0.92 -2.95
N ILE A 52 0.36 1.74 -2.52
CA ILE A 52 -1.08 1.45 -2.57
C ILE A 52 -1.80 2.65 -3.19
N VAL A 53 -2.76 2.39 -4.06
CA VAL A 53 -3.74 3.40 -4.46
C VAL A 53 -4.87 3.41 -3.45
N CYS A 54 -5.16 4.58 -2.91
CA CYS A 54 -6.00 4.77 -1.74
C CYS A 54 -7.06 5.84 -2.01
N SER A 55 -8.33 5.58 -1.72
CA SER A 55 -9.38 6.61 -1.80
C SER A 55 -9.33 7.54 -0.59
N LYS A 56 -8.90 7.04 0.57
CA LYS A 56 -8.83 7.82 1.81
C LYS A 56 -7.59 7.50 2.63
N VAL A 57 -6.85 8.55 3.01
CA VAL A 57 -5.71 8.49 3.93
C VAL A 57 -6.12 9.13 5.26
N ASP A 58 -5.76 8.50 6.38
CA ASP A 58 -6.01 9.09 7.69
C ASP A 58 -5.06 10.27 7.93
N GLN A 59 -5.64 11.46 8.07
CA GLN A 59 -4.93 12.70 8.37
C GLN A 59 -5.28 13.24 9.76
N ALA A 60 -6.06 12.50 10.55
CA ALA A 60 -6.47 12.91 11.87
C ALA A 60 -5.27 12.94 12.82
N LYS A 61 -4.95 14.11 13.33
CA LYS A 61 -3.83 14.30 14.25
C LYS A 61 -4.03 13.50 15.54
N GLY A 62 -3.06 12.67 15.89
CA GLY A 62 -3.10 11.84 17.10
C GLY A 62 -3.91 10.55 16.96
N SER A 63 -4.45 10.24 15.78
CA SER A 63 -5.04 8.93 15.49
C SER A 63 -3.96 7.82 15.54
N ALA A 64 -4.30 6.65 16.06
CA ALA A 64 -3.43 5.47 16.02
C ALA A 64 -3.10 5.01 14.59
N THR A 65 -3.98 5.34 13.63
CA THR A 65 -3.85 5.04 12.20
C THR A 65 -3.39 6.24 11.37
N GLN A 66 -2.92 7.31 12.03
CA GLN A 66 -2.47 8.51 11.34
C GLN A 66 -1.49 8.20 10.20
N PHE A 67 -1.74 8.80 9.03
CA PHE A 67 -0.97 8.61 7.80
C PHE A 67 -1.04 7.19 7.20
N THR A 68 -2.04 6.38 7.58
CA THR A 68 -2.29 5.10 6.91
C THR A 68 -3.36 5.23 5.83
N CYS A 69 -3.29 4.33 4.85
CA CYS A 69 -4.35 4.13 3.89
C CYS A 69 -5.54 3.46 4.59
N LEU A 70 -6.67 4.15 4.69
CA LEU A 70 -7.89 3.60 5.32
C LEU A 70 -8.73 2.81 4.34
N GLU A 71 -8.74 3.22 3.08
CA GLU A 71 -9.60 2.66 2.04
C GLU A 71 -8.76 2.36 0.79
N PRO A 72 -8.08 1.19 0.74
CA PRO A 72 -7.39 0.74 -0.47
C PRO A 72 -8.37 0.58 -1.65
N VAL A 73 -7.96 1.02 -2.82
CA VAL A 73 -8.73 0.83 -4.06
C VAL A 73 -8.60 -0.62 -4.52
N THR A 74 -9.68 -1.39 -4.38
CA THR A 74 -9.74 -2.81 -4.78
C THR A 74 -10.60 -3.06 -6.01
N GLY A 75 -11.33 -2.04 -6.48
CA GLY A 75 -12.21 -2.08 -7.64
C GLY A 75 -12.04 -0.84 -8.52
N PRO A 76 -12.88 -0.69 -9.57
CA PRO A 76 -12.89 0.49 -10.40
C PRO A 76 -13.28 1.74 -9.60
N VAL A 77 -12.66 2.87 -9.92
CA VAL A 77 -13.01 4.18 -9.38
C VAL A 77 -13.67 5.04 -10.47
N LYS A 78 -14.59 5.92 -10.09
CA LYS A 78 -15.24 6.83 -11.04
C LYS A 78 -14.26 7.88 -11.54
N LYS A 79 -14.35 8.23 -12.82
CA LYS A 79 -13.62 9.34 -13.41
C LYS A 79 -13.87 10.63 -12.64
N GLY A 80 -12.80 11.36 -12.33
CA GLY A 80 -12.87 12.60 -11.55
C GLY A 80 -12.86 12.39 -10.02
N SER A 81 -12.86 11.14 -9.53
CA SER A 81 -12.65 10.88 -8.11
C SER A 81 -11.19 11.15 -7.72
N ILE A 82 -10.99 11.69 -6.52
CA ILE A 82 -9.65 11.85 -5.97
C ILE A 82 -9.15 10.49 -5.48
N VAL A 83 -7.95 10.12 -5.90
CA VAL A 83 -7.20 8.96 -5.40
C VAL A 83 -5.83 9.40 -4.92
N ASN A 84 -5.25 8.65 -4.01
CA ASN A 84 -3.96 8.94 -3.42
C ASN A 84 -2.98 7.80 -3.74
N ALA A 85 -1.82 8.13 -4.28
CA ALA A 85 -0.67 7.23 -4.26
C ALA A 85 -0.07 7.27 -2.85
N TRP A 86 -0.40 6.29 -2.04
CA TRP A 86 0.16 6.14 -0.71
C TRP A 86 1.38 5.24 -0.77
N VAL A 87 2.48 5.68 -0.17
CA VAL A 87 3.76 4.97 -0.18
C VAL A 87 4.36 4.90 1.22
N GLN A 88 4.98 3.78 1.54
CA GLN A 88 5.68 3.57 2.79
C GLN A 88 7.12 3.14 2.52
N PHE A 89 8.05 3.80 3.20
CA PHE A 89 9.48 3.51 3.11
C PHE A 89 10.05 3.11 4.47
N PHE A 90 11.04 2.26 4.42
CA PHE A 90 12.00 2.12 5.50
C PHE A 90 13.19 3.04 5.20
N CYS A 91 13.43 4.01 6.09
CA CYS A 91 14.51 4.99 5.94
C CYS A 91 15.67 4.62 6.85
N PRO A 92 16.87 4.41 6.32
CA PRO A 92 18.07 4.28 7.13
C PRO A 92 18.33 5.54 7.96
N LYS A 93 18.95 5.35 9.13
CA LYS A 93 19.26 6.43 10.06
C LYS A 93 20.10 7.52 9.41
N GLY A 94 19.63 8.76 9.52
CA GLY A 94 20.29 9.94 8.94
C GLY A 94 20.19 10.04 7.42
N GLY A 95 19.41 9.17 6.78
CA GLY A 95 19.13 9.27 5.35
C GLY A 95 18.15 10.39 5.02
N LYS A 96 18.43 11.13 3.94
CA LYS A 96 17.53 12.10 3.31
C LYS A 96 17.63 11.90 1.80
N TYR A 97 16.52 11.59 1.17
CA TYR A 97 16.45 11.25 -0.26
C TYR A 97 15.50 12.20 -0.96
N GLU A 98 16.03 13.01 -1.88
CA GLU A 98 15.31 14.03 -2.63
C GLU A 98 15.09 13.63 -4.10
N ASP A 99 15.62 12.45 -4.49
CA ASP A 99 15.55 11.89 -5.83
C ASP A 99 14.39 10.90 -6.02
N ILE A 100 13.43 10.88 -5.10
CA ILE A 100 12.26 10.00 -5.16
C ILE A 100 11.12 10.70 -5.89
N LYS A 101 10.48 9.97 -6.82
CA LYS A 101 9.38 10.49 -7.64
C LYS A 101 8.19 9.54 -7.60
N ILE A 102 6.99 10.12 -7.62
CA ILE A 102 5.74 9.41 -7.88
C ILE A 102 5.26 9.82 -9.26
N GLN A 103 5.07 8.85 -10.15
CA GLN A 103 4.53 9.03 -11.49
C GLN A 103 3.14 8.41 -11.61
N TRP A 104 2.24 9.13 -12.25
CA TRP A 104 0.92 8.66 -12.64
C TRP A 104 0.89 8.43 -14.14
N LEU A 105 0.57 7.21 -14.57
CA LEU A 105 0.51 6.83 -15.97
C LEU A 105 -0.91 6.42 -16.36
N HIS A 106 -1.34 6.83 -17.56
CA HIS A 106 -2.53 6.31 -18.22
C HIS A 106 -2.09 5.40 -19.36
N GLY A 107 -2.29 4.10 -19.22
CA GLY A 107 -1.61 3.12 -20.07
C GLY A 107 -0.09 3.22 -19.90
N THR A 108 0.61 3.60 -20.96
CA THR A 108 2.07 3.82 -20.97
C THR A 108 2.48 5.29 -20.89
N GLU A 109 1.52 6.22 -21.01
CA GLU A 109 1.77 7.64 -21.04
C GLU A 109 1.87 8.22 -19.63
N VAL A 110 2.99 8.88 -19.31
CA VAL A 110 3.15 9.63 -18.04
C VAL A 110 2.28 10.88 -18.09
N ARG A 111 1.37 11.01 -17.13
CA ARG A 111 0.42 12.14 -17.02
C ARG A 111 0.85 13.16 -15.98
N GLN A 112 1.50 12.69 -14.93
CA GLN A 112 1.99 13.55 -13.85
C GLN A 112 3.21 12.91 -13.20
N THR A 113 4.18 13.74 -12.83
CA THR A 113 5.31 13.37 -11.97
C THR A 113 5.36 14.35 -10.81
N THR A 114 5.59 13.84 -9.61
CA THR A 114 5.72 14.64 -8.39
C THR A 114 6.92 14.16 -7.60
N ASP A 115 7.84 15.07 -7.30
CA ASP A 115 8.96 14.77 -6.43
C ASP A 115 8.50 14.69 -4.98
N ILE A 116 9.12 13.80 -4.23
CA ILE A 116 8.91 13.64 -2.79
C ILE A 116 10.24 13.57 -2.07
N VAL A 117 10.29 14.09 -0.87
CA VAL A 117 11.44 13.92 0.03
C VAL A 117 11.10 12.79 1.00
N VAL A 118 12.02 11.84 1.11
CA VAL A 118 11.92 10.71 2.05
C VAL A 118 13.06 10.84 3.04
N GLU A 119 12.72 11.09 4.32
CA GLU A 119 13.73 11.29 5.36
C GLU A 119 13.23 10.80 6.72
N GLY A 120 14.15 10.67 7.64
CA GLY A 120 13.90 10.61 9.08
C GLY A 120 13.71 9.22 9.64
N LEU A 121 12.51 8.82 9.96
CA LEU A 121 12.21 7.67 10.81
C LEU A 121 12.29 6.35 10.06
N ALA A 122 12.47 5.24 10.82
CA ALA A 122 12.49 3.87 10.30
C ALA A 122 11.27 3.52 9.43
N ARG A 123 10.13 4.17 9.63
CA ARG A 123 8.94 4.06 8.76
C ARG A 123 8.46 5.45 8.39
N THR A 124 8.69 5.84 7.15
CA THR A 124 8.17 7.08 6.58
C THR A 124 7.00 6.77 5.66
N ARG A 125 5.88 7.45 5.87
CA ARG A 125 4.67 7.37 5.06
C ARG A 125 4.40 8.71 4.41
N THR A 126 4.09 8.68 3.12
CA THR A 126 3.69 9.88 2.38
C THR A 126 2.70 9.50 1.29
N TRP A 127 2.00 10.49 0.74
CA TRP A 127 1.07 10.28 -0.37
C TRP A 127 1.01 11.49 -1.27
N ARG A 128 0.53 11.26 -2.50
CA ARG A 128 0.19 12.32 -3.45
C ARG A 128 -1.18 12.04 -4.04
N ALA A 129 -2.02 13.07 -3.97
CA ALA A 129 -3.35 13.01 -4.55
C ALA A 129 -3.30 13.23 -6.07
N HIS A 130 -4.20 12.57 -6.78
CA HIS A 130 -4.43 12.76 -8.21
C HIS A 130 -5.92 12.57 -8.53
N THR A 131 -6.39 13.29 -9.55
CA THR A 131 -7.76 13.17 -10.05
C THR A 131 -7.69 12.68 -11.49
N PRO A 132 -7.85 11.37 -11.75
CA PRO A 132 -7.75 10.82 -13.10
C PRO A 132 -8.82 11.40 -14.03
N PRO A 133 -8.43 12.10 -15.12
CA PRO A 133 -9.39 12.76 -16.02
C PRO A 133 -9.95 11.83 -17.11
N LYS A 134 -9.41 10.62 -17.24
CA LYS A 134 -9.78 9.65 -18.29
C LYS A 134 -10.07 8.29 -17.69
N ALA A 135 -11.08 7.60 -18.25
CA ALA A 135 -11.32 6.18 -17.97
C ALA A 135 -10.21 5.29 -18.56
N GLY A 136 -10.04 4.10 -18.01
CA GLY A 136 -9.06 3.10 -18.44
C GLY A 136 -8.10 2.69 -17.33
N LYS A 137 -7.04 1.97 -17.71
CA LYS A 137 -6.02 1.48 -16.77
C LYS A 137 -5.04 2.60 -16.42
N TRP A 138 -4.85 2.81 -15.14
CA TRP A 138 -3.88 3.72 -14.55
C TRP A 138 -2.84 2.96 -13.74
N THR A 139 -1.62 3.49 -13.70
CA THR A 139 -0.52 2.94 -12.90
C THR A 139 0.15 4.06 -12.13
N VAL A 140 0.43 3.82 -10.87
CA VAL A 140 1.33 4.64 -10.05
C VAL A 140 2.67 3.95 -10.04
N LYS A 141 3.75 4.66 -10.34
CA LYS A 141 5.13 4.19 -10.19
C LYS A 141 5.87 5.04 -9.16
N VAL A 142 6.69 4.39 -8.38
CA VAL A 142 7.63 5.03 -7.46
C VAL A 142 9.03 4.80 -7.99
N LEU A 143 9.78 5.89 -8.21
CA LEU A 143 11.13 5.82 -8.76
C LEU A 143 12.13 6.48 -7.80
N GLN A 144 13.36 5.99 -7.83
CA GLN A 144 14.53 6.69 -7.31
C GLN A 144 15.48 6.98 -8.48
N GLY A 145 15.65 8.26 -8.83
CA GLY A 145 16.23 8.63 -10.11
C GLY A 145 15.44 8.01 -11.25
N ASP A 146 16.08 7.14 -12.05
CA ASP A 146 15.46 6.38 -13.15
C ASP A 146 15.06 4.94 -12.76
N LYS A 147 15.41 4.50 -11.54
CA LYS A 147 15.13 3.15 -11.09
C LYS A 147 13.71 3.05 -10.52
N GLU A 148 12.89 2.16 -11.07
CA GLU A 148 11.59 1.82 -10.48
C GLU A 148 11.79 1.02 -9.18
N LEU A 149 11.22 1.52 -8.10
CA LEU A 149 11.21 0.86 -6.79
C LEU A 149 9.96 -0.02 -6.63
N GLY A 150 8.85 0.36 -7.23
CA GLY A 150 7.61 -0.40 -7.22
C GLY A 150 6.47 0.34 -7.91
N ALA A 151 5.35 -0.37 -8.11
CA ALA A 151 4.18 0.16 -8.79
C ALA A 151 2.87 -0.44 -8.25
N ALA A 152 1.77 0.32 -8.40
CA ALA A 152 0.40 -0.14 -8.17
C ALA A 152 -0.48 0.27 -9.34
N SER A 153 -1.47 -0.56 -9.69
CA SER A 153 -2.38 -0.27 -10.80
C SER A 153 -3.83 -0.29 -10.34
N PHE A 154 -4.67 0.51 -11.00
CA PHE A 154 -6.11 0.56 -10.77
C PHE A 154 -6.84 0.89 -12.08
N THR A 155 -8.16 0.74 -12.07
CA THR A 155 -9.01 1.04 -13.22
C THR A 155 -9.91 2.23 -12.91
N VAL A 156 -10.09 3.10 -13.88
CA VAL A 156 -11.03 4.24 -13.83
C VAL A 156 -12.17 3.97 -14.83
N GLU A 157 -13.39 4.07 -14.38
CA GLU A 157 -14.62 3.98 -15.18
C GLU A 157 -15.25 5.36 -15.40
N ASN A 158 -16.16 5.47 -16.40
CA ASN A 158 -16.87 6.72 -16.70
C ASN A 158 -17.88 7.10 -15.62
#